data_dfcc8501ac88719f5103498ed8ace899
#
_entry.id   dfcc8501ac88719f5103498ed8ace899
#
_cell.length_a   1.000
_cell.length_b   1.000
_cell.length_c   1.000
_cell.angle_alpha   90.00
_cell.angle_beta   90.00
_cell.angle_gamma   90.00
#
_symmetry.space_group_name_H-M   'P 1'
#
loop_
_entity.id
_entity.type
_entity.pdbx_description
1 polymer ?
#
loop_
_entity_poly.entity_id
_entity_poly.type
_entity_poly.pdbx_seq_one_letter_code
_entity_poly.pdbx_strand_id
1 'polypeptide(L)'
;PTDDVAKTQVPVGSAVILDRFIIAQPTAGEFVAYSSVCPHEHAPITQVQGDTVRCVKHGSVFHIADGAVVEGPAASGLVPATLVNEGERLVVQKDA
;
A
#
# COMPACT_ATOMS: atom_id res chain seq x y z
N PRO A 1 16.81 -0.34 0.48
CA PRO A 1 16.11 -1.54 0.97
C PRO A 1 14.98 -1.96 0.02
N THR A 2 14.76 -3.25 -0.04
CA THR A 2 13.74 -3.85 -0.89
C THR A 2 12.94 -4.87 -0.08
N ASP A 3 11.67 -5.03 -0.46
CA ASP A 3 10.83 -6.11 0.03
C ASP A 3 10.25 -6.85 -1.16
N ASP A 4 9.98 -8.12 -1.00
CA ASP A 4 9.34 -8.90 -2.06
C ASP A 4 8.20 -9.74 -1.53
N VAL A 5 7.28 -10.10 -2.42
CA VAL A 5 6.12 -10.92 -2.10
C VAL A 5 5.72 -11.70 -3.35
N ALA A 6 5.20 -12.90 -3.15
CA ALA A 6 4.60 -13.65 -4.26
C ALA A 6 3.27 -13.00 -4.66
N LYS A 7 3.00 -12.93 -5.96
CA LYS A 7 1.73 -12.36 -6.46
C LYS A 7 0.51 -13.05 -5.86
N THR A 8 0.62 -14.36 -5.61
CA THR A 8 -0.47 -15.15 -5.02
C THR A 8 -0.79 -14.76 -3.58
N GLN A 9 0.10 -14.02 -2.92
CA GLN A 9 -0.12 -13.55 -1.56
C GLN A 9 -0.88 -12.22 -1.51
N VAL A 10 -1.10 -11.57 -2.66
CA VAL A 10 -1.81 -10.31 -2.74
C VAL A 10 -3.22 -10.57 -3.29
N PRO A 11 -4.25 -10.50 -2.46
CA PRO A 11 -5.61 -10.80 -2.92
C PRO A 11 -6.15 -9.73 -3.87
N VAL A 12 -6.96 -10.16 -4.83
CA VAL A 12 -7.63 -9.25 -5.76
C VAL A 12 -8.61 -8.36 -4.99
N GLY A 13 -8.57 -7.07 -5.26
CA GLY A 13 -9.43 -6.09 -4.60
C GLY A 13 -9.00 -5.77 -3.18
N SER A 14 -7.78 -6.13 -2.79
CA SER A 14 -7.27 -5.87 -1.46
C SER A 14 -5.76 -5.66 -1.50
N ALA A 15 -5.10 -5.76 -0.35
CA ALA A 15 -3.68 -5.46 -0.23
C ALA A 15 -3.04 -6.29 0.89
N VAL A 16 -1.72 -6.35 0.88
CA VAL A 16 -0.92 -6.84 2.00
C VAL A 16 0.01 -5.72 2.46
N ILE A 17 0.25 -5.68 3.75
CA ILE A 17 1.16 -4.70 4.35
C ILE A 17 2.43 -5.42 4.76
N LEU A 18 3.53 -5.04 4.14
CA LEU A 18 4.86 -5.51 4.50
C LEU A 18 5.47 -4.53 5.50
N ASP A 19 6.69 -4.78 5.91
CA ASP A 19 7.33 -3.98 6.94
C ASP A 19 7.32 -2.47 6.63
N ARG A 20 7.60 -2.10 5.38
CA ARG A 20 7.71 -0.69 4.97
C ARG A 20 6.82 -0.32 3.81
N PHE A 21 6.11 -1.28 3.24
CA PHE A 21 5.39 -1.11 2.00
C PHE A 21 4.01 -1.74 2.07
N ILE A 22 3.10 -1.18 1.29
CA ILE A 22 1.80 -1.76 1.01
C ILE A 22 1.84 -2.21 -0.43
N ILE A 23 1.49 -3.47 -0.70
CA ILE A 23 1.33 -3.97 -2.06
C ILE A 23 -0.12 -4.32 -2.25
N ALA A 24 -0.75 -3.76 -3.28
CA ALA A 24 -2.16 -3.91 -3.53
C ALA A 24 -2.41 -4.48 -4.92
N GLN A 25 -3.54 -5.19 -5.05
CA GLN A 25 -4.05 -5.65 -6.33
C GLN A 25 -5.49 -5.13 -6.47
N PRO A 26 -5.66 -3.86 -6.87
CA PRO A 26 -7.01 -3.29 -6.99
C PRO A 26 -7.88 -4.01 -8.02
N THR A 27 -7.24 -4.47 -9.09
CA THR A 27 -7.90 -5.23 -10.15
C THR A 27 -7.02 -6.44 -10.47
N ALA A 28 -7.63 -7.54 -10.88
CA ALA A 28 -6.89 -8.77 -11.18
C ALA A 28 -5.76 -8.51 -12.17
N GLY A 29 -4.54 -8.84 -11.76
CA GLY A 29 -3.33 -8.67 -12.57
C GLY A 29 -2.71 -7.28 -12.50
N GLU A 30 -3.34 -6.31 -11.85
CA GLU A 30 -2.81 -4.96 -11.70
C GLU A 30 -2.32 -4.74 -10.28
N PHE A 31 -1.02 -4.57 -10.14
CA PHE A 31 -0.37 -4.40 -8.84
C PHE A 31 0.19 -3.00 -8.69
N VAL A 32 0.03 -2.43 -7.50
CA VAL A 32 0.58 -1.13 -7.14
C VAL A 32 1.20 -1.22 -5.76
N ALA A 33 2.12 -0.31 -5.47
CA ALA A 33 2.80 -0.28 -4.18
C ALA A 33 2.87 1.12 -3.63
N TYR A 34 2.84 1.21 -2.31
CA TYR A 34 2.95 2.48 -1.57
C TYR A 34 3.83 2.28 -0.36
N SER A 35 4.37 3.38 0.15
CA SER A 35 4.97 3.41 1.47
C SER A 35 3.89 3.11 2.52
N SER A 36 4.21 2.30 3.52
CA SER A 36 3.30 2.02 4.63
C SER A 36 3.31 3.13 5.69
N VAL A 37 4.08 4.19 5.48
CA VAL A 37 4.12 5.33 6.40
C VAL A 37 2.98 6.28 6.05
N CYS A 38 2.13 6.59 7.05
CA CYS A 38 1.04 7.53 6.87
C CYS A 38 1.60 8.93 6.57
N PRO A 39 1.19 9.57 5.47
CA PRO A 39 1.73 10.89 5.13
C PRO A 39 1.34 11.98 6.12
N HIS A 40 0.31 11.76 6.94
CA HIS A 40 -0.13 12.72 7.93
C HIS A 40 0.83 12.80 9.14
N GLU A 41 1.19 11.65 9.71
CA GLU A 41 1.89 11.63 11.00
C GLU A 41 3.10 10.70 11.03
N HIS A 42 3.50 10.17 9.91
CA HIS A 42 4.58 9.17 9.82
C HIS A 42 4.35 7.95 10.69
N ALA A 43 3.10 7.69 11.06
CA ALA A 43 2.71 6.48 11.76
C ALA A 43 2.52 5.32 10.77
N PRO A 44 2.76 4.07 11.18
CA PRO A 44 2.58 2.95 10.25
C PRO A 44 1.11 2.72 9.93
N ILE A 45 0.84 2.39 8.67
CA ILE A 45 -0.46 1.91 8.24
C ILE A 45 -0.46 0.40 8.42
N THR A 46 -1.37 -0.12 9.24
CA THR A 46 -1.35 -1.52 9.64
C THR A 46 -2.66 -2.25 9.39
N GLN A 47 -3.71 -1.58 8.94
CA GLN A 47 -5.02 -2.18 8.73
C GLN A 47 -5.43 -2.16 7.27
N VAL A 48 -5.86 -3.30 6.77
CA VAL A 48 -6.45 -3.45 5.43
C VAL A 48 -7.93 -3.72 5.60
N GLN A 49 -8.76 -2.95 4.89
CA GLN A 49 -10.22 -3.09 4.92
C GLN A 49 -10.74 -3.20 3.48
N GLY A 50 -10.65 -4.41 2.91
CA GLY A 50 -11.04 -4.61 1.51
C GLY A 50 -10.18 -3.78 0.56
N ASP A 51 -10.79 -2.81 -0.10
CA ASP A 51 -10.12 -1.94 -1.07
C ASP A 51 -9.55 -0.66 -0.46
N THR A 52 -9.48 -0.58 0.87
CA THR A 52 -8.89 0.56 1.57
C THR A 52 -7.89 0.10 2.62
N VAL A 53 -7.00 1.02 2.99
CA VAL A 53 -6.08 0.84 4.12
C VAL A 53 -6.27 1.99 5.10
N ARG A 54 -6.01 1.73 6.37
CA ARG A 54 -6.26 2.68 7.43
C ARG A 54 -5.03 2.89 8.30
N CYS A 55 -4.74 4.16 8.57
CA CYS A 55 -3.75 4.54 9.58
C CYS A 55 -4.38 4.44 10.96
N VAL A 56 -3.75 3.69 11.86
CA VAL A 56 -4.32 3.44 13.19
C VAL A 56 -4.29 4.66 14.10
N LYS A 57 -3.39 5.60 13.87
CA LYS A 57 -3.18 6.71 14.80
C LYS A 57 -4.35 7.69 14.83
N HIS A 58 -4.83 8.12 13.66
CA HIS A 58 -5.94 9.08 13.57
C HIS A 58 -7.08 8.61 12.68
N GLY A 59 -7.01 7.38 12.18
CA GLY A 59 -8.07 6.81 11.39
C GLY A 59 -8.17 7.28 9.95
N SER A 60 -7.11 7.87 9.40
CA SER A 60 -7.09 8.22 7.98
C SER A 60 -7.23 6.97 7.11
N VAL A 61 -8.08 7.04 6.10
CA VAL A 61 -8.38 5.93 5.20
C VAL A 61 -8.00 6.30 3.78
N PHE A 62 -7.37 5.37 3.09
CA PHE A 62 -6.88 5.58 1.72
C PHE A 62 -7.35 4.46 0.81
N HIS A 63 -7.67 4.81 -0.43
CA HIS A 63 -7.96 3.83 -1.48
C HIS A 63 -6.68 3.11 -1.92
N ILE A 64 -6.76 1.80 -2.12
CA ILE A 64 -5.61 1.04 -2.62
C ILE A 64 -5.36 1.27 -4.10
N ALA A 65 -6.39 1.66 -4.87
CA ALA A 65 -6.28 1.80 -6.32
C ALA A 65 -5.35 2.95 -6.73
N ASP A 66 -5.42 4.06 -6.02
CA ASP A 66 -4.66 5.26 -6.36
C ASP A 66 -4.01 5.94 -5.16
N GLY A 67 -4.20 5.40 -3.97
CA GLY A 67 -3.67 5.98 -2.74
C GLY A 67 -4.40 7.23 -2.25
N ALA A 68 -5.53 7.59 -2.87
CA ALA A 68 -6.25 8.81 -2.53
C ALA A 68 -6.87 8.73 -1.13
N VAL A 69 -6.96 9.88 -0.47
CA VAL A 69 -7.59 9.98 0.85
C VAL A 69 -9.09 9.76 0.72
N VAL A 70 -9.63 8.83 1.50
CA VAL A 70 -11.07 8.62 1.65
C VAL A 70 -11.60 9.39 2.84
N GLU A 71 -10.88 9.29 3.97
CA GLU A 71 -11.20 10.02 5.19
C GLU A 71 -9.94 10.63 5.77
N GLY A 72 -10.01 11.92 6.13
CA GLY A 72 -8.92 12.63 6.80
C GLY A 72 -8.77 12.18 8.24
N PRO A 73 -7.74 12.68 8.98
CA PRO A 73 -7.14 13.99 8.80
C PRO A 73 -5.98 14.12 7.81
N ALA A 74 -5.54 13.07 7.16
CA ALA A 74 -4.47 13.20 6.18
C ALA A 74 -4.87 14.15 5.05
N ALA A 75 -3.98 15.07 4.69
CA ALA A 75 -4.23 16.06 3.65
C ALA A 75 -3.77 15.59 2.27
N SER A 76 -2.94 14.56 2.21
CA SER A 76 -2.43 14.00 0.96
C SER A 76 -2.53 12.49 0.98
N GLY A 77 -2.56 11.89 -0.20
CA GLY A 77 -2.66 10.44 -0.34
C GLY A 77 -1.38 9.70 0.01
N LEU A 78 -1.43 8.39 -0.14
CA LEU A 78 -0.28 7.52 0.12
C LEU A 78 0.89 7.89 -0.82
N VAL A 79 2.10 7.72 -0.32
CA VAL A 79 3.31 7.95 -1.11
C VAL A 79 3.59 6.71 -1.95
N PRO A 80 3.63 6.83 -3.29
CA PRO A 80 3.91 5.68 -4.14
C PRO A 80 5.32 5.14 -3.94
N ALA A 81 5.47 3.83 -4.09
CA ALA A 81 6.76 3.16 -4.08
C ALA A 81 7.00 2.51 -5.45
N THR A 82 8.26 2.30 -5.79
CA THR A 82 8.63 1.66 -7.05
C THR A 82 8.37 0.16 -6.96
N LEU A 83 7.56 -0.37 -7.85
CA LEU A 83 7.21 -1.78 -7.91
C LEU A 83 7.78 -2.40 -9.18
N VAL A 84 8.53 -3.48 -9.03
CA VAL A 84 9.08 -4.24 -10.14
C VAL A 84 8.37 -5.59 -10.21
N ASN A 85 7.82 -5.89 -11.39
CA ASN A 85 7.13 -7.16 -11.64
C ASN A 85 8.16 -8.17 -12.15
N GLU A 86 8.45 -9.19 -11.35
CA GLU A 86 9.45 -10.21 -11.69
C GLU A 86 8.78 -11.59 -11.83
N GLY A 87 7.90 -11.73 -12.81
CA GLY A 87 7.21 -12.99 -13.06
C GLY A 87 6.19 -13.29 -11.96
N GLU A 88 6.45 -14.28 -11.13
CA GLU A 88 5.55 -14.69 -10.05
C GLU A 88 5.74 -13.88 -8.77
N ARG A 89 6.75 -13.00 -8.73
CA ARG A 89 7.05 -12.20 -7.56
C ARG A 89 7.01 -10.71 -7.88
N LEU A 90 6.72 -9.94 -6.86
CA LEU A 90 6.74 -8.48 -6.91
C LEU A 90 7.82 -8.01 -5.97
N VAL A 91 8.65 -7.09 -6.44
CA VAL A 91 9.72 -6.49 -5.65
C VAL A 91 9.43 -5.01 -5.50
N VAL A 92 9.42 -4.52 -4.27
CA VAL A 92 9.19 -3.11 -3.97
C VAL A 92 10.51 -2.49 -3.54
N GLN A 93 10.84 -1.37 -4.15
CA GLN A 93 12.04 -0.62 -3.84
C GLN A 93 11.66 0.71 -3.22
N LYS A 94 12.33 1.04 -2.14
CA LYS A 94 12.18 2.36 -1.55
C LYS A 94 13.00 3.35 -2.36
N ASP A 95 12.37 4.40 -2.82
CA ASP A 95 13.06 5.51 -3.47
C ASP A 95 13.87 6.26 -2.41
N ALA A 96 15.13 6.39 -2.65
CA ALA A 96 16.05 7.01 -1.70
C ALA A 96 15.77 8.50 -1.53
#